data_4344d7263792c49c9da3ea8bdc43349b
#
_entry.id   4344d7263792c49c9da3ea8bdc43349b
#
_cell.length_a   1.000
_cell.length_b   1.000
_cell.length_c   1.000
_cell.angle_alpha   90.00
_cell.angle_beta   90.00
_cell.angle_gamma   90.00
#
_symmetry.space_group_name_H-M   'P 1'
#
loop_
_entity.id
_entity.type
_entity.pdbx_description
1 polymer ?
#
loop_
_entity_poly.entity_id
_entity_poly.type
_entity_poly.pdbx_seq_one_letter_code
_entity_poly.pdbx_strand_id
1 'polypeptide(L)'
;MMTFFIILAAAAQAYLLGSVDTGILVSKYLYHDDVRNHGSGAAGMTNMLRTFGKKAAALTAAGDVLKGVAAVCIGRWLFGFLPADAAVSPYLGVYLTAILAVVGHTKPIYFGFKGGKGVLVAGGAILAVQPILLPVLTVVFLLCLVPTGMVSLGSIAMAASYPVLTLIYGLLKGFAADDLIVCVVGAAIMGGMVIWMHRANIQRIREGKEYRFGSKHKQ
;
A
#
# COMPACT_ATOMS: atom_id res chain seq x y z
N MET A 1 -30.39 1.84 7.22
CA MET A 1 -29.81 0.73 8.02
C MET A 1 -28.92 -0.20 7.15
N MET A 2 -29.39 -0.68 6.00
CA MET A 2 -28.64 -1.53 5.08
C MET A 2 -27.32 -0.91 4.61
N THR A 3 -27.31 0.35 4.19
CA THR A 3 -26.12 1.12 3.79
C THR A 3 -25.01 1.08 4.85
N PHE A 4 -25.37 1.29 6.13
CA PHE A 4 -24.42 1.25 7.23
C PHE A 4 -23.74 -0.13 7.37
N PHE A 5 -24.53 -1.21 7.29
CA PHE A 5 -23.97 -2.58 7.38
C PHE A 5 -23.06 -2.93 6.21
N ILE A 6 -23.39 -2.48 4.99
CA ILE A 6 -22.54 -2.69 3.81
C ILE A 6 -21.21 -1.96 3.96
N ILE A 7 -21.23 -0.70 4.39
CA ILE A 7 -20.00 0.09 4.63
C ILE A 7 -19.16 -0.58 5.73
N LEU A 8 -19.76 -1.00 6.83
CA LEU A 8 -19.07 -1.66 7.93
C LEU A 8 -18.45 -2.99 7.49
N ALA A 9 -19.17 -3.80 6.73
CA ALA A 9 -18.67 -5.07 6.20
C ALA A 9 -17.50 -4.85 5.24
N ALA A 10 -17.60 -3.87 4.34
CA ALA A 10 -16.54 -3.51 3.42
C ALA A 10 -15.29 -2.99 4.16
N ALA A 11 -15.48 -2.20 5.21
CA ALA A 11 -14.41 -1.71 6.05
C ALA A 11 -13.71 -2.84 6.82
N ALA A 12 -14.50 -3.70 7.48
CA ALA A 12 -13.99 -4.80 8.28
C ALA A 12 -13.21 -5.82 7.43
N GLN A 13 -13.77 -6.26 6.29
CA GLN A 13 -13.09 -7.21 5.42
C GLN A 13 -11.76 -6.65 4.89
N ALA A 14 -11.71 -5.38 4.50
CA ALA A 14 -10.50 -4.78 3.97
C ALA A 14 -9.40 -4.68 5.04
N TYR A 15 -9.74 -4.28 6.26
CA TYR A 15 -8.80 -4.25 7.37
C TYR A 15 -8.31 -5.64 7.75
N LEU A 16 -9.21 -6.62 7.88
CA LEU A 16 -8.86 -8.00 8.25
C LEU A 16 -7.99 -8.66 7.16
N LEU A 17 -8.35 -8.50 5.89
CA LEU A 17 -7.55 -9.01 4.77
C LEU A 17 -6.18 -8.32 4.69
N GLY A 18 -6.14 -7.00 4.85
CA GLY A 18 -4.90 -6.24 4.95
C GLY A 18 -4.00 -6.72 6.07
N SER A 19 -4.59 -7.14 7.20
CA SER A 19 -3.88 -7.63 8.39
C SER A 19 -3.22 -9.01 8.20
N VAL A 20 -3.55 -9.74 7.15
CA VAL A 20 -2.79 -10.94 6.73
C VAL A 20 -1.43 -10.50 6.19
N ASP A 21 -0.43 -10.43 7.05
CA ASP A 21 0.91 -9.97 6.68
C ASP A 21 1.73 -11.10 6.06
N THR A 22 1.87 -11.07 4.73
CA THR A 22 2.55 -12.12 3.97
C THR A 22 4.03 -12.25 4.33
N GLY A 23 4.71 -11.15 4.63
CA GLY A 23 6.11 -11.18 5.04
C GLY A 23 6.31 -11.92 6.36
N ILE A 24 5.42 -11.67 7.35
CA ILE A 24 5.46 -12.39 8.64
C ILE A 24 5.11 -13.88 8.43
N LEU A 25 4.10 -14.19 7.64
CA LEU A 25 3.72 -15.57 7.37
C LEU A 25 4.85 -16.34 6.68
N VAL A 26 5.40 -15.78 5.59
CA VAL A 26 6.51 -16.40 4.85
C VAL A 26 7.72 -16.60 5.75
N SER A 27 8.12 -15.59 6.55
CA SER A 27 9.28 -15.71 7.44
C SER A 27 9.07 -16.78 8.51
N LYS A 28 7.89 -16.83 9.12
CA LYS A 28 7.60 -17.80 10.18
C LYS A 28 7.46 -19.23 9.69
N TYR A 29 6.72 -19.45 8.59
CA TYR A 29 6.39 -20.81 8.13
C TYR A 29 7.44 -21.42 7.19
N LEU A 30 8.16 -20.61 6.39
CA LEU A 30 9.16 -21.14 5.47
C LEU A 30 10.60 -21.01 5.98
N TYR A 31 10.85 -20.04 6.88
CA TYR A 31 12.21 -19.78 7.39
C TYR A 31 12.33 -19.97 8.90
N HIS A 32 11.23 -20.32 9.59
CA HIS A 32 11.17 -20.54 11.05
C HIS A 32 11.71 -19.39 11.88
N ASP A 33 11.55 -18.16 11.39
CA ASP A 33 12.05 -16.93 12.00
C ASP A 33 11.04 -15.77 11.80
N ASP A 34 11.26 -14.65 12.50
CA ASP A 34 10.41 -13.48 12.35
C ASP A 34 11.21 -12.32 11.72
N VAL A 35 10.85 -11.95 10.49
CA VAL A 35 11.52 -10.87 9.74
C VAL A 35 11.60 -9.54 10.49
N ARG A 36 10.72 -9.33 11.47
CA ARG A 36 10.70 -8.10 12.29
C ARG A 36 11.87 -8.02 13.27
N ASN A 37 12.56 -9.13 13.52
CA ASN A 37 13.78 -9.17 14.34
C ASN A 37 15.03 -8.82 13.52
N HIS A 38 14.91 -8.60 12.21
CA HIS A 38 16.03 -8.40 11.30
C HIS A 38 15.96 -7.09 10.52
N GLY A 39 17.10 -6.60 10.12
CA GLY A 39 17.26 -5.47 9.18
C GLY A 39 16.51 -4.21 9.64
N SER A 40 15.48 -3.81 8.90
CA SER A 40 14.68 -2.60 9.22
C SER A 40 13.54 -2.85 10.22
N GLY A 41 13.32 -4.08 10.65
CA GLY A 41 12.21 -4.46 11.51
C GLY A 41 10.82 -4.42 10.83
N ALA A 42 10.75 -4.10 9.54
CA ALA A 42 9.48 -4.03 8.80
C ALA A 42 9.19 -5.36 8.07
N ALA A 43 7.91 -5.77 8.06
CA ALA A 43 7.47 -7.00 7.42
C ALA A 43 7.18 -6.82 5.92
N GLY A 44 8.07 -6.16 5.18
CA GLY A 44 7.87 -5.87 3.75
C GLY A 44 8.93 -6.52 2.86
N MET A 45 8.62 -6.60 1.54
CA MET A 45 9.44 -7.24 0.51
C MET A 45 10.94 -6.88 0.60
N THR A 46 11.28 -5.61 0.79
CA THR A 46 12.69 -5.16 0.81
C THR A 46 13.45 -5.73 2.01
N ASN A 47 12.82 -5.86 3.18
CA ASN A 47 13.44 -6.49 4.33
C ASN A 47 13.53 -8.01 4.16
N MET A 48 12.48 -8.63 3.59
CA MET A 48 12.48 -10.05 3.24
C MET A 48 13.59 -10.40 2.24
N LEU A 49 13.80 -9.54 1.21
CA LEU A 49 14.90 -9.73 0.24
C LEU A 49 16.27 -9.70 0.93
N ARG A 50 16.43 -8.78 1.86
CA ARG A 50 17.70 -8.57 2.58
C ARG A 50 17.99 -9.71 3.54
N THR A 51 16.97 -10.24 4.22
CA THR A 51 17.13 -11.24 5.29
C THR A 51 17.09 -12.67 4.74
N PHE A 52 16.11 -12.98 3.87
CA PHE A 52 15.79 -14.33 3.43
C PHE A 52 15.95 -14.55 1.91
N GLY A 53 16.33 -13.50 1.17
CA GLY A 53 16.64 -13.60 -0.25
C GLY A 53 15.43 -13.48 -1.19
N LYS A 54 15.68 -13.74 -2.49
CA LYS A 54 14.77 -13.43 -3.59
C LYS A 54 13.43 -14.18 -3.51
N LYS A 55 13.43 -15.46 -3.11
CA LYS A 55 12.20 -16.27 -3.01
C LYS A 55 11.25 -15.70 -1.97
N ALA A 56 11.77 -15.39 -0.78
CA ALA A 56 11.00 -14.77 0.29
C ALA A 56 10.41 -13.41 -0.12
N ALA A 57 11.21 -12.59 -0.78
CA ALA A 57 10.78 -11.30 -1.29
C ALA A 57 9.66 -11.42 -2.33
N ALA A 58 9.79 -12.35 -3.28
CA ALA A 58 8.80 -12.57 -4.34
C ALA A 58 7.45 -13.03 -3.77
N LEU A 59 7.47 -13.98 -2.83
CA LEU A 59 6.25 -14.46 -2.16
C LEU A 59 5.57 -13.35 -1.36
N THR A 60 6.36 -12.55 -0.64
CA THR A 60 5.84 -11.40 0.11
C THR A 60 5.24 -10.36 -0.83
N ALA A 61 5.92 -10.04 -1.93
CA ALA A 61 5.42 -9.09 -2.90
C ALA A 61 4.10 -9.54 -3.53
N ALA A 62 4.03 -10.80 -3.97
CA ALA A 62 2.83 -11.37 -4.57
C ALA A 62 1.64 -11.31 -3.60
N GLY A 63 1.83 -11.80 -2.36
CA GLY A 63 0.74 -11.79 -1.38
C GLY A 63 0.30 -10.39 -0.96
N ASP A 64 1.22 -9.44 -0.81
CA ASP A 64 0.88 -8.06 -0.45
C ASP A 64 0.14 -7.34 -1.59
N VAL A 65 0.53 -7.53 -2.85
CA VAL A 65 -0.20 -7.00 -4.02
C VAL A 65 -1.58 -7.64 -4.12
N LEU A 66 -1.66 -8.98 -4.04
CA LEU A 66 -2.92 -9.71 -4.19
C LEU A 66 -3.94 -9.34 -3.12
N LYS A 67 -3.53 -9.19 -1.85
CA LYS A 67 -4.47 -8.77 -0.80
C LYS A 67 -4.98 -7.34 -1.00
N GLY A 68 -4.13 -6.43 -1.53
CA GLY A 68 -4.54 -5.07 -1.88
C GLY A 68 -5.59 -5.06 -2.99
N VAL A 69 -5.37 -5.83 -4.05
CA VAL A 69 -6.34 -6.04 -5.15
C VAL A 69 -7.65 -6.63 -4.60
N ALA A 70 -7.54 -7.73 -3.85
CA ALA A 70 -8.70 -8.46 -3.33
C ALA A 70 -9.57 -7.59 -2.41
N ALA A 71 -8.94 -6.81 -1.50
CA ALA A 71 -9.66 -5.92 -0.59
C ALA A 71 -10.53 -4.90 -1.34
N VAL A 72 -9.97 -4.30 -2.40
CA VAL A 72 -10.69 -3.32 -3.23
C VAL A 72 -11.78 -3.99 -4.09
N CYS A 73 -11.50 -5.14 -4.70
CA CYS A 73 -12.47 -5.86 -5.52
C CYS A 73 -13.68 -6.32 -4.68
N ILE A 74 -13.43 -6.88 -3.49
CA ILE A 74 -14.50 -7.28 -2.56
C ILE A 74 -15.28 -6.04 -2.09
N GLY A 75 -14.59 -4.96 -1.76
CA GLY A 75 -15.23 -3.70 -1.39
C GLY A 75 -16.14 -3.15 -2.49
N ARG A 76 -15.65 -3.13 -3.73
CA ARG A 76 -16.45 -2.72 -4.89
C ARG A 76 -17.68 -3.60 -5.07
N TRP A 77 -17.54 -4.91 -4.92
CA TRP A 77 -18.65 -5.86 -4.99
C TRP A 77 -19.68 -5.61 -3.88
N LEU A 78 -19.26 -5.40 -2.63
CA LEU A 78 -20.16 -5.08 -1.52
C LEU A 78 -20.90 -3.76 -1.75
N PHE A 79 -20.22 -2.73 -2.25
CA PHE A 79 -20.84 -1.44 -2.57
C PHE A 79 -21.83 -1.53 -3.73
N GLY A 80 -21.74 -2.56 -4.57
CA GLY A 80 -22.74 -2.86 -5.60
C GLY A 80 -24.13 -3.24 -5.05
N PHE A 81 -24.24 -3.59 -3.76
CA PHE A 81 -25.51 -3.84 -3.08
C PHE A 81 -26.12 -2.59 -2.43
N LEU A 82 -25.49 -1.42 -2.54
CA LEU A 82 -26.10 -0.18 -2.05
C LEU A 82 -27.34 0.15 -2.85
N PRO A 83 -28.40 0.70 -2.19
CA PRO A 83 -29.57 1.20 -2.87
C PRO A 83 -29.19 2.25 -3.93
N ALA A 84 -29.93 2.28 -5.05
CA ALA A 84 -29.67 3.22 -6.14
C ALA A 84 -29.85 4.70 -5.76
N ASP A 85 -30.63 4.97 -4.72
CA ASP A 85 -30.86 6.30 -4.12
C ASP A 85 -29.82 6.65 -3.03
N ALA A 86 -28.90 5.74 -2.72
CA ALA A 86 -27.83 6.06 -1.81
C ALA A 86 -26.92 7.12 -2.44
N ALA A 87 -26.94 8.34 -1.88
CA ALA A 87 -26.07 9.46 -2.31
C ALA A 87 -24.62 9.23 -1.89
N VAL A 88 -23.99 8.15 -2.41
CA VAL A 88 -22.63 7.76 -2.08
C VAL A 88 -21.84 7.62 -3.39
N SER A 89 -20.73 8.34 -3.49
CA SER A 89 -19.82 8.20 -4.63
C SER A 89 -19.35 6.72 -4.79
N PRO A 90 -19.38 6.17 -6.01
CA PRO A 90 -18.86 4.81 -6.27
C PRO A 90 -17.37 4.66 -5.90
N TYR A 91 -16.63 5.77 -5.89
CA TYR A 91 -15.22 5.78 -5.50
C TYR A 91 -15.01 5.72 -3.99
N LEU A 92 -16.00 6.11 -3.18
CA LEU A 92 -15.86 6.09 -1.71
C LEU A 92 -15.56 4.68 -1.19
N GLY A 93 -16.32 3.67 -1.64
CA GLY A 93 -16.09 2.28 -1.24
C GLY A 93 -14.73 1.75 -1.63
N VAL A 94 -14.30 2.11 -2.83
CA VAL A 94 -13.00 1.69 -3.39
C VAL A 94 -11.85 2.26 -2.57
N TYR A 95 -11.87 3.56 -2.28
CA TYR A 95 -10.82 4.20 -1.49
C TYR A 95 -10.90 3.85 -0.01
N LEU A 96 -12.09 3.69 0.56
CA LEU A 96 -12.25 3.22 1.94
C LEU A 96 -11.57 1.86 2.13
N THR A 97 -11.84 0.92 1.25
CA THR A 97 -11.25 -0.43 1.34
C THR A 97 -9.75 -0.44 1.03
N ALA A 98 -9.29 0.37 0.08
CA ALA A 98 -7.88 0.55 -0.20
C ALA A 98 -7.11 1.09 1.02
N ILE A 99 -7.62 2.14 1.66
CA ILE A 99 -7.03 2.74 2.86
C ILE A 99 -7.00 1.71 4.00
N LEU A 100 -8.11 1.02 4.26
CA LEU A 100 -8.19 0.06 5.35
C LEU A 100 -7.35 -1.20 5.12
N ALA A 101 -7.13 -1.63 3.88
CA ALA A 101 -6.17 -2.67 3.57
C ALA A 101 -4.73 -2.23 3.90
N VAL A 102 -4.37 -0.98 3.61
CA VAL A 102 -3.06 -0.41 3.99
C VAL A 102 -2.95 -0.28 5.51
N VAL A 103 -4.00 0.18 6.21
CA VAL A 103 -4.06 0.22 7.69
C VAL A 103 -3.85 -1.19 8.26
N GLY A 104 -4.57 -2.19 7.75
CA GLY A 104 -4.43 -3.59 8.17
C GLY A 104 -3.00 -4.09 8.02
N HIS A 105 -2.34 -3.82 6.90
CA HIS A 105 -0.95 -4.23 6.69
C HIS A 105 0.05 -3.48 7.58
N THR A 106 -0.18 -2.20 7.86
CA THR A 106 0.75 -1.42 8.70
C THR A 106 0.52 -1.65 10.20
N LYS A 107 -0.72 -1.98 10.57
CA LYS A 107 -1.19 -2.26 11.93
C LYS A 107 -2.02 -3.54 11.97
N PRO A 108 -1.38 -4.71 11.68
CA PRO A 108 -2.08 -5.98 11.56
C PRO A 108 -2.54 -6.51 12.92
N ILE A 109 -3.85 -6.75 13.05
CA ILE A 109 -4.44 -7.26 14.30
C ILE A 109 -3.90 -8.64 14.66
N TYR A 110 -3.61 -9.48 13.68
CA TYR A 110 -3.12 -10.84 13.91
C TYR A 110 -1.66 -10.90 14.39
N PHE A 111 -0.92 -9.79 14.31
CA PHE A 111 0.52 -9.77 14.57
C PHE A 111 0.95 -8.65 15.54
N GLY A 112 0.06 -8.29 16.48
CA GLY A 112 0.37 -7.31 17.52
C GLY A 112 0.56 -5.89 17.01
N PHE A 113 -0.15 -5.53 15.92
CA PHE A 113 -0.14 -4.20 15.30
C PHE A 113 1.25 -3.73 14.81
N LYS A 114 2.15 -4.68 14.52
CA LYS A 114 3.51 -4.42 14.00
C LYS A 114 3.66 -5.10 12.63
N GLY A 115 3.44 -4.36 11.55
CA GLY A 115 3.51 -4.86 10.18
C GLY A 115 4.53 -4.14 9.31
N GLY A 116 4.23 -4.04 8.00
CA GLY A 116 5.07 -3.39 7.00
C GLY A 116 4.76 -1.90 6.80
N LYS A 117 5.18 -1.34 5.66
CA LYS A 117 4.99 0.07 5.30
C LYS A 117 3.87 0.32 4.31
N GLY A 118 3.25 -0.72 3.77
CA GLY A 118 2.07 -0.65 2.94
C GLY A 118 2.31 -0.34 1.45
N VAL A 119 3.54 -0.22 0.98
CA VAL A 119 3.82 0.17 -0.42
C VAL A 119 3.21 -0.79 -1.44
N LEU A 120 3.42 -2.09 -1.28
CA LEU A 120 2.92 -3.09 -2.22
C LEU A 120 1.41 -3.32 -2.09
N VAL A 121 0.87 -3.22 -0.88
CA VAL A 121 -0.58 -3.26 -0.65
C VAL A 121 -1.25 -2.05 -1.30
N ALA A 122 -0.68 -0.86 -1.14
CA ALA A 122 -1.14 0.34 -1.84
C ALA A 122 -1.03 0.18 -3.35
N GLY A 123 0.08 -0.37 -3.86
CA GLY A 123 0.26 -0.68 -5.29
C GLY A 123 -0.82 -1.64 -5.82
N GLY A 124 -1.12 -2.71 -5.09
CA GLY A 124 -2.22 -3.64 -5.41
C GLY A 124 -3.58 -2.95 -5.37
N ALA A 125 -3.84 -2.12 -4.37
CA ALA A 125 -5.05 -1.33 -4.30
C ALA A 125 -5.16 -0.36 -5.49
N ILE A 126 -4.11 0.38 -5.85
CA ILE A 126 -4.07 1.28 -7.02
C ILE A 126 -4.33 0.51 -8.31
N LEU A 127 -3.78 -0.69 -8.46
CA LEU A 127 -4.04 -1.57 -9.60
C LEU A 127 -5.54 -1.87 -9.76
N ALA A 128 -6.27 -2.05 -8.65
CA ALA A 128 -7.71 -2.29 -8.67
C ALA A 128 -8.55 -1.00 -8.79
N VAL A 129 -8.05 0.14 -8.29
CA VAL A 129 -8.77 1.45 -8.33
C VAL A 129 -8.58 2.14 -9.67
N GLN A 130 -7.32 2.38 -10.05
CA GLN A 130 -6.90 3.18 -11.21
C GLN A 130 -5.66 2.54 -11.86
N PRO A 131 -5.80 1.40 -12.56
CA PRO A 131 -4.68 0.62 -13.07
C PRO A 131 -3.72 1.42 -13.97
N ILE A 132 -4.25 2.41 -14.70
CA ILE A 132 -3.47 3.27 -15.61
C ILE A 132 -2.41 4.11 -14.87
N LEU A 133 -2.62 4.42 -13.59
CA LEU A 133 -1.67 5.21 -12.81
C LEU A 133 -0.47 4.39 -12.33
N LEU A 134 -0.60 3.07 -12.20
CA LEU A 134 0.46 2.23 -11.67
C LEU A 134 1.75 2.24 -12.50
N PRO A 135 1.72 2.14 -13.85
CA PRO A 135 2.91 2.30 -14.66
C PRO A 135 3.59 3.66 -14.48
N VAL A 136 2.81 4.75 -14.44
CA VAL A 136 3.34 6.11 -14.28
C VAL A 136 4.02 6.25 -12.90
N LEU A 137 3.37 5.77 -11.84
CA LEU A 137 3.92 5.73 -10.49
C LEU A 137 5.18 4.88 -10.41
N THR A 138 5.23 3.76 -11.15
CA THR A 138 6.42 2.91 -11.25
C THR A 138 7.58 3.64 -11.91
N VAL A 139 7.32 4.44 -12.95
CA VAL A 139 8.35 5.30 -13.56
C VAL A 139 8.89 6.31 -12.53
N VAL A 140 8.03 6.99 -11.78
CA VAL A 140 8.46 7.92 -10.71
C VAL A 140 9.33 7.19 -9.67
N PHE A 141 8.93 5.98 -9.26
CA PHE A 141 9.71 5.15 -8.35
C PHE A 141 11.11 4.84 -8.93
N LEU A 142 11.18 4.40 -10.19
CA LEU A 142 12.45 4.04 -10.85
C LEU A 142 13.36 5.26 -11.08
N LEU A 143 12.80 6.42 -11.41
CA LEU A 143 13.58 7.68 -11.54
C LEU A 143 14.30 8.06 -10.25
N CYS A 144 13.79 7.66 -9.10
CA CYS A 144 14.47 7.84 -7.81
C CYS A 144 15.37 6.65 -7.46
N LEU A 145 14.91 5.42 -7.68
CA LEU A 145 15.64 4.21 -7.32
C LEU A 145 16.94 4.05 -8.10
N VAL A 146 16.87 4.20 -9.44
CA VAL A 146 18.02 3.90 -10.33
C VAL A 146 19.24 4.78 -10.02
N PRO A 147 19.13 6.11 -9.90
CA PRO A 147 20.30 6.95 -9.62
C PRO A 147 20.78 6.89 -8.16
N THR A 148 19.88 6.58 -7.21
CA THR A 148 20.24 6.67 -5.77
C THR A 148 20.47 5.33 -5.11
N GLY A 149 19.93 4.25 -5.67
CA GLY A 149 19.87 2.92 -5.06
C GLY A 149 18.90 2.83 -3.86
N MET A 150 18.12 3.89 -3.56
CA MET A 150 17.27 3.95 -2.38
C MET A 150 15.81 3.61 -2.70
N VAL A 151 15.38 2.38 -2.36
CA VAL A 151 13.98 1.93 -2.49
C VAL A 151 13.02 2.85 -1.73
N SER A 152 13.41 3.30 -0.54
CA SER A 152 12.60 4.19 0.29
C SER A 152 12.34 5.55 -0.36
N LEU A 153 13.34 6.14 -1.02
CA LEU A 153 13.18 7.40 -1.73
C LEU A 153 12.19 7.26 -2.89
N GLY A 154 12.33 6.19 -3.69
CA GLY A 154 11.38 5.87 -4.75
C GLY A 154 9.95 5.69 -4.23
N SER A 155 9.79 4.97 -3.10
CA SER A 155 8.47 4.76 -2.47
C SER A 155 7.84 6.07 -1.98
N ILE A 156 8.62 6.97 -1.40
CA ILE A 156 8.17 8.28 -0.92
C ILE A 156 7.76 9.17 -2.11
N ALA A 157 8.59 9.22 -3.16
CA ALA A 157 8.30 10.00 -4.36
C ALA A 157 7.01 9.52 -5.05
N MET A 158 6.88 8.21 -5.24
CA MET A 158 5.68 7.59 -5.79
C MET A 158 4.43 7.92 -4.94
N ALA A 159 4.52 7.81 -3.62
CA ALA A 159 3.41 8.09 -2.71
C ALA A 159 3.00 9.57 -2.72
N ALA A 160 3.97 10.49 -2.82
CA ALA A 160 3.71 11.93 -2.93
C ALA A 160 3.10 12.31 -4.29
N SER A 161 3.47 11.61 -5.37
CA SER A 161 2.95 11.86 -6.72
C SER A 161 1.53 11.31 -6.92
N TYR A 162 1.10 10.33 -6.12
CA TYR A 162 -0.17 9.65 -6.34
C TYR A 162 -1.39 10.59 -6.32
N PRO A 163 -1.60 11.49 -5.33
CA PRO A 163 -2.75 12.40 -5.35
C PRO A 163 -2.70 13.39 -6.52
N VAL A 164 -1.50 13.84 -6.91
CA VAL A 164 -1.33 14.76 -8.05
C VAL A 164 -1.70 14.08 -9.36
N LEU A 165 -1.23 12.87 -9.57
CA LEU A 165 -1.55 12.08 -10.76
C LEU A 165 -3.03 11.68 -10.79
N THR A 166 -3.65 11.42 -9.63
CA THR A 166 -5.09 11.16 -9.51
C THR A 166 -5.89 12.40 -9.91
N LEU A 167 -5.50 13.60 -9.47
CA LEU A 167 -6.13 14.85 -9.87
C LEU A 167 -6.04 15.06 -11.39
N ILE A 168 -4.85 14.96 -11.96
CA ILE A 168 -4.64 15.13 -13.40
C ILE A 168 -5.48 14.12 -14.18
N TYR A 169 -5.45 12.85 -13.79
CA TYR A 169 -6.24 11.80 -14.44
C TYR A 169 -7.74 12.07 -14.38
N GLY A 170 -8.27 12.46 -13.22
CA GLY A 170 -9.68 12.75 -13.06
C GLY A 170 -10.16 13.95 -13.87
N LEU A 171 -9.33 15.03 -13.94
CA LEU A 171 -9.60 16.18 -14.81
C LEU A 171 -9.61 15.79 -16.28
N LEU A 172 -8.64 15.02 -16.73
CA LEU A 172 -8.56 14.55 -18.13
C LEU A 172 -9.72 13.60 -18.50
N LYS A 173 -10.27 12.86 -17.53
CA LYS A 173 -11.41 11.97 -17.72
C LYS A 173 -12.77 12.65 -17.51
N GLY A 174 -12.81 13.91 -17.12
CA GLY A 174 -14.05 14.64 -16.86
C GLY A 174 -14.82 14.12 -15.68
N PHE A 175 -14.16 13.71 -14.58
CA PHE A 175 -14.84 13.28 -13.38
C PHE A 175 -15.70 14.39 -12.81
N ALA A 176 -16.90 14.05 -12.30
CA ALA A 176 -17.72 14.97 -11.53
C ALA A 176 -16.93 15.49 -10.31
N ALA A 177 -17.20 16.72 -9.87
CA ALA A 177 -16.42 17.35 -8.81
C ALA A 177 -16.39 16.54 -7.52
N ASP A 178 -17.51 15.95 -7.11
CA ASP A 178 -17.61 15.14 -5.89
C ASP A 178 -16.78 13.86 -5.99
N ASP A 179 -16.82 13.18 -7.13
CA ASP A 179 -16.01 11.99 -7.39
C ASP A 179 -14.52 12.33 -7.43
N LEU A 180 -14.15 13.44 -8.05
CA LEU A 180 -12.77 13.92 -8.10
C LEU A 180 -12.23 14.21 -6.70
N ILE A 181 -13.01 14.87 -5.86
CA ILE A 181 -12.65 15.16 -4.47
C ILE A 181 -12.42 13.86 -3.70
N VAL A 182 -13.33 12.89 -3.78
CA VAL A 182 -13.20 11.58 -3.12
C VAL A 182 -11.91 10.87 -3.57
N CYS A 183 -11.64 10.85 -4.88
CA CYS A 183 -10.45 10.21 -5.43
C CYS A 183 -9.15 10.88 -4.95
N VAL A 184 -9.07 12.21 -5.01
CA VAL A 184 -7.87 12.96 -4.63
C VAL A 184 -7.62 12.87 -3.13
N VAL A 185 -8.66 13.02 -2.31
CA VAL A 185 -8.56 12.88 -0.84
C VAL A 185 -8.16 11.46 -0.47
N GLY A 186 -8.78 10.45 -1.06
CA GLY A 186 -8.41 9.05 -0.84
C GLY A 186 -6.96 8.75 -1.21
N ALA A 187 -6.51 9.24 -2.37
CA ALA A 187 -5.12 9.13 -2.82
C ALA A 187 -4.15 9.85 -1.87
N ALA A 188 -4.53 11.05 -1.39
CA ALA A 188 -3.72 11.83 -0.44
C ALA A 188 -3.59 11.12 0.91
N ILE A 189 -4.65 10.51 1.42
CA ILE A 189 -4.62 9.71 2.65
C ILE A 189 -3.67 8.51 2.47
N MET A 190 -3.82 7.73 1.39
CA MET A 190 -2.97 6.58 1.12
C MET A 190 -1.49 6.98 0.97
N GLY A 191 -1.21 8.02 0.19
CA GLY A 191 0.15 8.53 0.01
C GLY A 191 0.75 9.05 1.31
N GLY A 192 -0.03 9.82 2.08
CA GLY A 192 0.36 10.32 3.40
C GLY A 192 0.69 9.22 4.39
N MET A 193 -0.10 8.13 4.41
CA MET A 193 0.17 6.96 5.24
C MET A 193 1.49 6.30 4.86
N VAL A 194 1.75 6.06 3.58
CA VAL A 194 3.01 5.48 3.10
C VAL A 194 4.19 6.38 3.49
N ILE A 195 4.10 7.70 3.29
CA ILE A 195 5.14 8.66 3.67
C ILE A 195 5.38 8.62 5.19
N TRP A 196 4.30 8.62 5.98
CA TRP A 196 4.39 8.52 7.45
C TRP A 196 5.09 7.23 7.91
N MET A 197 4.80 6.11 7.27
CA MET A 197 5.47 4.83 7.56
C MET A 197 6.94 4.83 7.15
N HIS A 198 7.38 5.79 6.33
CA HIS A 198 8.78 5.99 5.95
C HIS A 198 9.54 7.03 6.78
N ARG A 199 8.96 7.57 7.88
CA ARG A 199 9.60 8.61 8.70
C ARG A 199 11.01 8.27 9.17
N ALA A 200 11.26 7.01 9.58
CA ALA A 200 12.59 6.56 9.95
C ALA A 200 13.56 6.47 8.75
N ASN A 201 13.04 6.17 7.54
CA ASN A 201 13.83 6.21 6.32
C ASN A 201 14.17 7.65 5.95
N ILE A 202 13.21 8.58 6.06
CA ILE A 202 13.42 10.01 5.81
C ILE A 202 14.54 10.53 6.71
N GLN A 203 14.53 10.16 7.98
CA GLN A 203 15.61 10.53 8.91
C GLN A 203 16.95 9.97 8.43
N ARG A 204 17.05 8.67 8.10
CA ARG A 204 18.29 8.07 7.60
C ARG A 204 18.76 8.67 6.26
N ILE A 205 17.84 9.07 5.38
CA ILE A 205 18.19 9.77 4.13
C ILE A 205 18.83 11.12 4.46
N ARG A 206 18.26 11.90 5.37
CA ARG A 206 18.82 13.19 5.81
C ARG A 206 20.21 13.06 6.46
N GLU A 207 20.44 11.96 7.16
CA GLU A 207 21.70 11.63 7.80
C GLU A 207 22.72 10.96 6.84
N GLY A 208 22.35 10.71 5.58
CA GLY A 208 23.20 9.99 4.62
C GLY A 208 23.41 8.51 4.93
N LYS A 209 22.59 7.92 5.82
CA LYS A 209 22.71 6.54 6.33
C LYS A 209 21.67 5.58 5.75
N GLU A 210 20.87 6.00 4.76
CA GLU A 210 19.85 5.12 4.19
C GLU A 210 20.48 4.03 3.34
N TYR A 211 19.88 2.84 3.40
CA TYR A 211 20.32 1.68 2.65
C TYR A 211 20.21 1.91 1.14
N ARG A 212 21.31 1.58 0.43
CA ARG A 212 21.37 1.62 -1.03
C ARG A 212 21.50 0.23 -1.61
N PHE A 213 20.69 -0.09 -2.60
CA PHE A 213 20.76 -1.34 -3.33
C PHE A 213 22.13 -1.45 -4.04
N GLY A 214 22.79 -2.59 -3.92
CA GLY A 214 24.12 -2.81 -4.55
C GLY A 214 25.33 -2.26 -3.76
N SER A 215 25.14 -1.51 -2.68
CA SER A 215 26.26 -1.18 -1.80
C SER A 215 26.69 -2.43 -1.03
N LYS A 216 27.96 -2.86 -1.21
CA LYS A 216 28.54 -3.87 -0.33
C LYS A 216 28.54 -3.30 1.09
N HIS A 217 27.75 -3.89 2.00
CA HIS A 217 27.94 -3.64 3.42
C HIS A 217 29.36 -4.09 3.77
N LYS A 218 30.25 -3.14 4.07
CA LYS A 218 31.38 -3.44 4.96
C LYS A 218 30.75 -3.76 6.31
N GLN A 219 30.74 -5.04 6.65
CA GLN A 219 30.46 -5.52 8.01
C GLN A 219 31.51 -4.94 8.97
#